data_9d0257d3a61d1fea2e17ab612b5e5efe
#
_entry.id   9d0257d3a61d1fea2e17ab612b5e5efe
#
_cell.length_a   1.000
_cell.length_b   1.000
_cell.length_c   1.000
_cell.angle_alpha   90.00
_cell.angle_beta   90.00
_cell.angle_gamma   90.00
#
_symmetry.space_group_name_H-M   'P 1'
#
loop_
_entity.id
_entity.type
_entity.pdbx_description
1 polymer ?
#
loop_
_entity_poly.entity_id
_entity_poly.type
_entity_poly.pdbx_seq_one_letter_code
_entity_poly.pdbx_strand_id
1 'polypeptide(L)'
;MSAVAALIDKWSPNDYCQEMLAGIRSVVWGCILTGLAKGIIVIMNHAQIMDTIIYVLGNLLEKAPSAISAQLMLVAHTLINFLIPSGSGQAAATMPIMAPLADVLGVSRQVACLTFQFGDGLSNLLWPTCGIVIICGLGDVRYDRWLKWFGKLFLILFAAQMVLVEIAVLTGF
;
A
#
# COMPACT_ATOMS: atom_id res chain seq x y z
N MET A 1 -3.02 -17.59 18.40
CA MET A 1 -1.54 -17.80 18.45
C MET A 1 -0.96 -17.47 19.83
N SER A 2 -1.21 -16.26 20.41
CA SER A 2 -0.63 -15.85 21.70
C SER A 2 -0.99 -16.78 22.88
N ALA A 3 -2.26 -17.21 23.00
CA ALA A 3 -2.70 -18.14 24.05
C ALA A 3 -2.01 -19.51 23.95
N VAL A 4 -1.75 -20.00 22.73
CA VAL A 4 -1.03 -21.27 22.52
C VAL A 4 0.42 -21.16 22.95
N ALA A 5 1.09 -20.03 22.63
CA ALA A 5 2.46 -19.77 23.07
C ALA A 5 2.54 -19.69 24.61
N ALA A 6 1.61 -18.98 25.25
CA ALA A 6 1.55 -18.90 26.70
C ALA A 6 1.33 -20.26 27.40
N LEU A 7 0.52 -21.14 26.77
CA LEU A 7 0.34 -22.52 27.27
C LEU A 7 1.61 -23.36 27.14
N ILE A 8 2.34 -23.24 26.04
CA ILE A 8 3.62 -23.94 25.82
C ILE A 8 4.66 -23.49 26.86
N ASP A 9 4.75 -22.17 27.09
CA ASP A 9 5.68 -21.56 28.04
C ASP A 9 5.20 -21.64 29.51
N LYS A 10 4.04 -22.27 29.76
CA LYS A 10 3.44 -22.46 31.09
C LYS A 10 3.23 -21.17 31.87
N TRP A 11 2.82 -20.10 31.18
CA TRP A 11 2.48 -18.82 31.83
C TRP A 11 1.25 -18.95 32.71
N SER A 12 1.25 -18.24 33.83
CA SER A 12 0.03 -18.11 34.62
C SER A 12 -0.99 -17.22 33.86
N PRO A 13 -2.31 -17.38 34.12
CA PRO A 13 -3.31 -16.50 33.54
C PRO A 13 -3.05 -15.00 33.81
N ASN A 14 -2.48 -14.69 34.96
CA ASN A 14 -2.16 -13.31 35.34
C ASN A 14 -0.98 -12.76 34.50
N ASP A 15 0.08 -13.55 34.32
CA ASP A 15 1.23 -13.16 33.51
C ASP A 15 0.81 -12.96 32.04
N TYR A 16 -0.02 -13.85 31.50
CA TYR A 16 -0.59 -13.71 30.17
C TYR A 16 -1.38 -12.39 30.01
N CYS A 17 -2.22 -12.04 31.00
CA CYS A 17 -2.95 -10.79 30.94
C CYS A 17 -2.04 -9.56 31.03
N GLN A 18 -1.01 -9.59 31.86
CA GLN A 18 -0.04 -8.49 31.99
C GLN A 18 0.74 -8.26 30.70
N GLU A 19 1.26 -9.33 30.08
CA GLU A 19 1.99 -9.25 28.81
C GLU A 19 1.07 -8.81 27.66
N MET A 20 -0.17 -9.26 27.65
CA MET A 20 -1.17 -8.81 26.68
C MET A 20 -1.45 -7.31 26.82
N LEU A 21 -1.60 -6.81 28.05
CA LEU A 21 -1.78 -5.38 28.30
C LEU A 21 -0.54 -4.57 27.93
N ALA A 22 0.66 -5.07 28.17
CA ALA A 22 1.91 -4.45 27.75
C ALA A 22 1.98 -4.36 26.21
N GLY A 23 1.65 -5.45 25.51
CA GLY A 23 1.54 -5.48 24.05
C GLY A 23 0.51 -4.49 23.49
N ILE A 24 -0.68 -4.41 24.09
CA ILE A 24 -1.70 -3.43 23.71
C ILE A 24 -1.18 -2.02 23.86
N ARG A 25 -0.54 -1.68 24.98
CA ARG A 25 0.03 -0.34 25.24
C ARG A 25 1.06 0.05 24.19
N SER A 26 1.88 -0.89 23.72
CA SER A 26 2.92 -0.62 22.72
C SER A 26 2.36 -0.24 21.36
N VAL A 27 1.15 -0.71 20.98
CA VAL A 27 0.53 -0.43 19.68
C VAL A 27 -0.47 0.73 19.70
N VAL A 28 -0.90 1.20 20.86
CA VAL A 28 -1.94 2.26 20.97
C VAL A 28 -1.60 3.48 20.14
N TRP A 29 -0.36 3.95 20.22
CA TRP A 29 0.08 5.14 19.48
C TRP A 29 -0.01 4.94 17.96
N GLY A 30 0.42 3.78 17.46
CA GLY A 30 0.29 3.42 16.05
C GLY A 30 -1.18 3.33 15.59
N CYS A 31 -2.06 2.79 16.43
CA CYS A 31 -3.50 2.74 16.15
C CYS A 31 -4.12 4.14 16.05
N ILE A 32 -3.75 5.06 16.95
CA ILE A 32 -4.22 6.45 16.91
C ILE A 32 -3.77 7.13 15.62
N LEU A 33 -2.48 7.01 15.25
CA LEU A 33 -1.97 7.58 14.01
C LEU A 33 -2.67 7.03 12.77
N THR A 34 -2.89 5.72 12.72
CA THR A 34 -3.62 5.08 11.63
C THR A 34 -5.08 5.54 11.58
N GLY A 35 -5.72 5.72 12.74
CA GLY A 35 -7.07 6.26 12.83
C GLY A 35 -7.17 7.69 12.29
N LEU A 36 -6.23 8.56 12.65
CA LEU A 36 -6.15 9.93 12.14
C LEU A 36 -5.91 9.96 10.62
N ALA A 37 -5.00 9.12 10.11
CA ALA A 37 -4.77 9.00 8.67
C ALA A 37 -6.04 8.57 7.92
N LYS A 38 -6.80 7.60 8.45
CA LYS A 38 -8.10 7.20 7.89
C LYS A 38 -9.15 8.33 7.94
N GLY A 39 -9.11 9.18 8.95
CA GLY A 39 -9.96 10.37 9.04
C GLY A 39 -9.75 11.31 7.85
N ILE A 40 -8.51 11.52 7.41
CA ILE A 40 -8.19 12.32 6.22
C ILE A 40 -8.85 11.71 4.97
N ILE A 41 -8.76 10.38 4.81
CA ILE A 41 -9.37 9.65 3.68
C ILE A 41 -10.90 9.84 3.66
N VAL A 42 -11.55 9.77 4.81
CA VAL A 42 -13.01 10.00 4.92
C VAL A 42 -13.37 11.41 4.44
N ILE A 43 -12.62 12.41 4.85
CA ILE A 43 -12.83 13.80 4.41
C ILE A 43 -12.63 13.94 2.90
N MET A 44 -11.57 13.34 2.35
CA MET A 44 -11.29 13.39 0.90
C MET A 44 -12.38 12.70 0.08
N ASN A 45 -12.93 11.58 0.56
CA ASN A 45 -14.03 10.89 -0.09
C ASN A 45 -15.33 11.73 -0.04
N HIS A 46 -15.67 12.31 1.12
CA HIS A 46 -16.83 13.19 1.25
C HIS A 46 -16.74 14.44 0.35
N ALA A 47 -15.54 14.97 0.18
CA ALA A 47 -15.27 16.11 -0.70
C ALA A 47 -15.12 15.73 -2.18
N GLN A 48 -15.27 14.45 -2.55
CA GLN A 48 -15.07 13.90 -3.90
C GLN A 48 -13.69 14.22 -4.51
N ILE A 49 -12.72 14.54 -3.67
CA ILE A 49 -11.33 14.84 -4.08
C ILE A 49 -10.69 13.58 -4.67
N MET A 50 -11.02 12.41 -4.12
CA MET A 50 -10.49 11.12 -4.57
C MET A 50 -10.87 10.84 -6.02
N ASP A 51 -12.14 11.00 -6.39
CA ASP A 51 -12.63 10.79 -7.75
C ASP A 51 -11.94 11.75 -8.74
N THR A 52 -11.72 13.00 -8.30
CA THR A 52 -10.99 14.00 -9.10
C THR A 52 -9.55 13.60 -9.32
N ILE A 53 -8.83 13.10 -8.30
CA ILE A 53 -7.44 12.64 -8.43
C ILE A 53 -7.34 11.47 -9.41
N ILE A 54 -8.22 10.48 -9.27
CA ILE A 54 -8.23 9.28 -10.12
C ILE A 54 -8.56 9.67 -11.58
N TYR A 55 -9.52 10.56 -11.76
CA TYR A 55 -9.89 11.09 -13.09
C TYR A 55 -8.75 11.85 -13.77
N VAL A 56 -8.06 12.73 -13.05
CA VAL A 56 -6.90 13.47 -13.58
C VAL A 56 -5.77 12.52 -13.94
N LEU A 57 -5.49 11.54 -13.10
CA LEU A 57 -4.47 10.52 -13.39
C LEU A 57 -4.86 9.70 -14.63
N GLY A 58 -6.13 9.29 -14.78
CA GLY A 58 -6.65 8.62 -15.97
C GLY A 58 -6.38 9.42 -17.24
N ASN A 59 -6.74 10.71 -17.27
CA ASN A 59 -6.54 11.59 -18.41
C ASN A 59 -5.05 11.84 -18.76
N LEU A 60 -4.17 11.79 -17.76
CA LEU A 60 -2.73 11.89 -18.01
C LEU A 60 -2.19 10.61 -18.67
N LEU A 61 -2.71 9.46 -18.26
CA LEU A 61 -2.34 8.16 -18.80
C LEU A 61 -2.77 7.99 -20.27
N GLU A 62 -3.96 8.48 -20.65
CA GLU A 62 -4.47 8.41 -22.03
C GLU A 62 -3.55 9.05 -23.07
N LYS A 63 -2.73 10.00 -22.66
CA LYS A 63 -1.82 10.75 -23.56
C LYS A 63 -0.47 10.05 -23.77
N ALA A 64 -0.18 8.97 -23.05
CA ALA A 64 1.10 8.31 -23.06
C ALA A 64 1.08 7.07 -24.00
N PRO A 65 2.20 6.72 -24.65
CA PRO A 65 2.34 5.45 -25.37
C PRO A 65 2.11 4.24 -24.43
N SER A 66 1.63 3.10 -24.97
CA SER A 66 1.23 1.93 -24.17
C SER A 66 2.31 1.42 -23.20
N ALA A 67 3.56 1.35 -23.63
CA ALA A 67 4.68 0.94 -22.77
C ALA A 67 4.88 1.89 -21.57
N ILE A 68 4.78 3.20 -21.80
CA ILE A 68 4.90 4.23 -20.75
C ILE A 68 3.65 4.24 -19.87
N SER A 69 2.48 3.97 -20.42
CA SER A 69 1.21 3.96 -19.70
C SER A 69 1.19 2.93 -18.57
N ALA A 70 1.69 1.72 -18.81
CA ALA A 70 1.79 0.68 -17.77
C ALA A 70 2.73 1.11 -16.63
N GLN A 71 3.85 1.76 -16.96
CA GLN A 71 4.78 2.30 -15.96
C GLN A 71 4.13 3.43 -15.14
N LEU A 72 3.41 4.33 -15.82
CA LEU A 72 2.69 5.41 -15.14
C LEU A 72 1.54 4.86 -14.27
N MET A 73 0.86 3.77 -14.66
CA MET A 73 -0.11 3.08 -13.81
C MET A 73 0.55 2.58 -12.52
N LEU A 74 1.73 1.96 -12.60
CA LEU A 74 2.49 1.51 -11.43
C LEU A 74 2.80 2.68 -10.49
N VAL A 75 3.32 3.79 -11.02
CA VAL A 75 3.60 5.00 -10.25
C VAL A 75 2.33 5.56 -9.63
N ALA A 76 1.25 5.65 -10.40
CA ALA A 76 -0.04 6.15 -9.92
C ALA A 76 -0.56 5.32 -8.75
N HIS A 77 -0.56 3.97 -8.86
CA HIS A 77 -0.98 3.09 -7.77
C HIS A 77 -0.11 3.21 -6.52
N THR A 78 1.20 3.39 -6.69
CA THR A 78 2.13 3.65 -5.59
C THR A 78 1.79 4.94 -4.84
N LEU A 79 1.45 6.00 -5.57
CA LEU A 79 1.05 7.29 -4.97
C LEU A 79 -0.35 7.24 -4.34
N ILE A 80 -1.31 6.60 -5.02
CA ILE A 80 -2.67 6.43 -4.51
C ILE A 80 -2.69 5.64 -3.21
N ASN A 81 -1.79 4.66 -3.04
CA ASN A 81 -1.70 3.89 -1.80
C ASN A 81 -1.36 4.75 -0.56
N PHE A 82 -0.70 5.89 -0.73
CA PHE A 82 -0.56 6.86 0.36
C PHE A 82 -1.92 7.37 0.85
N LEU A 83 -2.86 7.55 -0.07
CA LEU A 83 -4.19 8.08 0.20
C LEU A 83 -5.18 6.98 0.62
N ILE A 84 -5.08 5.80 0.00
CA ILE A 84 -5.94 4.64 0.27
C ILE A 84 -5.06 3.46 0.71
N PRO A 85 -4.62 3.40 1.98
CA PRO A 85 -3.74 2.35 2.49
C PRO A 85 -4.51 1.05 2.76
N SER A 86 -5.20 0.55 1.75
CA SER A 86 -6.03 -0.65 1.82
C SER A 86 -6.11 -1.28 0.43
N GLY A 87 -5.51 -2.43 0.22
CA GLY A 87 -5.49 -3.09 -1.07
C GLY A 87 -6.89 -3.27 -1.68
N SER A 88 -7.85 -3.82 -0.94
CA SER A 88 -9.22 -3.97 -1.43
C SER A 88 -9.92 -2.62 -1.64
N GLY A 89 -9.68 -1.64 -0.77
CA GLY A 89 -10.23 -0.28 -0.91
C GLY A 89 -9.66 0.45 -2.13
N GLN A 90 -8.35 0.36 -2.34
CA GLN A 90 -7.69 0.93 -3.50
C GLN A 90 -8.15 0.24 -4.78
N ALA A 91 -8.24 -1.10 -4.82
CA ALA A 91 -8.76 -1.83 -5.97
C ALA A 91 -10.18 -1.41 -6.31
N ALA A 92 -11.08 -1.35 -5.32
CA ALA A 92 -12.46 -0.94 -5.52
C ALA A 92 -12.61 0.49 -6.07
N ALA A 93 -11.72 1.40 -5.66
CA ALA A 93 -11.74 2.78 -6.12
C ALA A 93 -11.09 2.97 -7.51
N THR A 94 -9.99 2.28 -7.79
CA THR A 94 -9.16 2.55 -8.97
C THR A 94 -9.43 1.61 -10.14
N MET A 95 -9.69 0.31 -9.91
CA MET A 95 -9.80 -0.67 -10.98
C MET A 95 -11.01 -0.45 -11.92
N PRO A 96 -12.17 0.07 -11.48
CA PRO A 96 -13.25 0.41 -12.39
C PRO A 96 -12.86 1.44 -13.47
N ILE A 97 -11.85 2.27 -13.20
CA ILE A 97 -11.32 3.26 -14.14
C ILE A 97 -10.08 2.71 -14.87
N MET A 98 -9.14 2.12 -14.13
CA MET A 98 -7.85 1.67 -14.69
C MET A 98 -7.99 0.48 -15.63
N ALA A 99 -8.95 -0.45 -15.39
CA ALA A 99 -9.12 -1.59 -16.27
C ALA A 99 -9.69 -1.21 -17.65
N PRO A 100 -10.78 -0.41 -17.79
CA PRO A 100 -11.20 0.11 -19.08
C PRO A 100 -10.14 1.00 -19.76
N LEU A 101 -9.40 1.79 -18.96
CA LEU A 101 -8.34 2.62 -19.49
C LEU A 101 -7.20 1.77 -20.08
N ALA A 102 -6.83 0.66 -19.46
CA ALA A 102 -5.86 -0.27 -20.00
C ALA A 102 -6.27 -0.80 -21.39
N ASP A 103 -7.56 -1.12 -21.57
CA ASP A 103 -8.10 -1.54 -22.88
C ASP A 103 -7.89 -0.46 -23.96
N VAL A 104 -8.17 0.81 -23.62
CA VAL A 104 -7.98 1.96 -24.53
C VAL A 104 -6.51 2.15 -24.89
N LEU A 105 -5.61 1.92 -23.94
CA LEU A 105 -4.16 2.09 -24.09
C LEU A 105 -3.48 0.89 -24.78
N GLY A 106 -4.23 -0.18 -25.08
CA GLY A 106 -3.68 -1.41 -25.64
C GLY A 106 -2.83 -2.21 -24.65
N VAL A 107 -3.06 -2.02 -23.35
CA VAL A 107 -2.43 -2.76 -22.26
C VAL A 107 -3.42 -3.82 -21.76
N SER A 108 -2.95 -5.04 -21.50
CA SER A 108 -3.85 -6.08 -20.99
C SER A 108 -4.38 -5.73 -19.61
N ARG A 109 -5.61 -6.16 -19.27
CA ARG A 109 -6.18 -5.97 -17.93
C ARG A 109 -5.37 -6.71 -16.86
N GLN A 110 -4.67 -7.77 -17.23
CA GLN A 110 -3.78 -8.50 -16.32
C GLN A 110 -2.57 -7.64 -15.94
N VAL A 111 -1.97 -6.92 -16.89
CA VAL A 111 -0.91 -5.95 -16.62
C VAL A 111 -1.43 -4.80 -15.75
N ALA A 112 -2.65 -4.31 -15.99
CA ALA A 112 -3.25 -3.29 -15.10
C ALA A 112 -3.42 -3.82 -13.66
N CYS A 113 -3.86 -5.07 -13.48
CA CYS A 113 -3.89 -5.71 -12.15
C CYS A 113 -2.50 -5.88 -11.55
N LEU A 114 -1.50 -6.22 -12.36
CA LEU A 114 -0.12 -6.38 -11.91
C LEU A 114 0.45 -5.04 -11.42
N THR A 115 0.24 -3.95 -12.16
CA THR A 115 0.68 -2.61 -11.75
C THR A 115 0.02 -2.15 -10.46
N PHE A 116 -1.29 -2.46 -10.29
CA PHE A 116 -1.97 -2.23 -9.03
C PHE A 116 -1.32 -3.01 -7.89
N GLN A 117 -1.14 -4.32 -8.05
CA GLN A 117 -0.61 -5.19 -7.00
C GLN A 117 0.82 -4.81 -6.61
N PHE A 118 1.65 -4.46 -7.57
CA PHE A 118 3.01 -4.00 -7.32
C PHE A 118 3.05 -2.64 -6.62
N GLY A 119 2.23 -1.70 -7.09
CA GLY A 119 2.14 -0.36 -6.52
C GLY A 119 1.62 -0.37 -5.08
N ASP A 120 0.55 -1.12 -4.80
CA ASP A 120 0.00 -1.28 -3.45
C ASP A 120 0.97 -2.05 -2.54
N GLY A 121 1.39 -3.25 -2.95
CA GLY A 121 2.13 -4.17 -2.09
C GLY A 121 3.45 -3.61 -1.57
N LEU A 122 4.28 -3.05 -2.45
CA LEU A 122 5.59 -2.52 -2.06
C LEU A 122 5.46 -1.22 -1.24
N SER A 123 4.54 -0.35 -1.63
CA SER A 123 4.39 0.97 -1.01
C SER A 123 3.72 0.92 0.37
N ASN A 124 3.07 -0.18 0.73
CA ASN A 124 2.60 -0.44 2.11
C ASN A 124 3.73 -0.44 3.15
N LEU A 125 4.95 -0.75 2.73
CA LEU A 125 6.15 -0.71 3.58
C LEU A 125 6.82 0.67 3.60
N LEU A 126 6.39 1.59 2.73
CA LEU A 126 6.93 2.94 2.62
C LEU A 126 6.06 3.98 3.32
N TRP A 127 4.74 3.94 3.09
CA TRP A 127 3.86 5.03 3.50
C TRP A 127 3.48 4.95 4.98
N PRO A 128 3.55 6.09 5.73
CA PRO A 128 3.18 6.11 7.14
C PRO A 128 1.68 5.91 7.39
N THR A 129 0.86 6.08 6.38
CA THR A 129 -0.59 5.82 6.41
C THR A 129 -0.90 4.33 6.45
N CYS A 130 0.05 3.49 6.06
CA CYS A 130 -0.04 2.02 6.11
C CYS A 130 0.42 1.50 7.49
N GLY A 131 0.32 0.19 7.71
CA GLY A 131 0.64 -0.45 8.98
C GLY A 131 2.10 -0.43 9.41
N ILE A 132 3.02 0.07 8.56
CA ILE A 132 4.46 0.04 8.83
C ILE A 132 4.86 0.81 10.10
N VAL A 133 4.16 1.90 10.43
CA VAL A 133 4.42 2.69 11.64
C VAL A 133 4.14 1.87 12.90
N ILE A 134 3.07 1.04 12.86
CA ILE A 134 2.74 0.13 13.96
C ILE A 134 3.83 -0.94 14.10
N ILE A 135 4.27 -1.52 12.98
CA ILE A 135 5.32 -2.55 12.95
C ILE A 135 6.64 -1.99 13.49
N CYS A 136 7.01 -0.78 13.08
CA CYS A 136 8.18 -0.09 13.60
C CYS A 136 8.09 0.15 15.12
N GLY A 137 6.90 0.54 15.60
CA GLY A 137 6.65 0.73 17.03
C GLY A 137 6.78 -0.57 17.83
N LEU A 138 6.28 -1.69 17.31
CA LEU A 138 6.40 -3.00 17.92
C LEU A 138 7.86 -3.50 17.98
N GLY A 139 8.65 -3.17 16.95
CA GLY A 139 10.07 -3.55 16.86
C GLY A 139 11.02 -2.56 17.53
N ASP A 140 10.50 -1.53 18.23
CA ASP A 140 11.29 -0.43 18.82
C ASP A 140 12.25 0.22 17.81
N VAL A 141 11.82 0.29 16.55
CA VAL A 141 12.54 0.93 15.44
C VAL A 141 11.90 2.28 15.13
N ARG A 142 12.69 3.33 15.12
CA ARG A 142 12.20 4.65 14.68
C ARG A 142 11.87 4.62 13.20
N TYR A 143 10.70 5.13 12.82
CA TYR A 143 10.23 5.17 11.44
C TYR A 143 11.19 5.90 10.50
N ASP A 144 11.86 6.99 10.95
CA ASP A 144 12.85 7.70 10.14
C ASP A 144 14.10 6.86 9.81
N ARG A 145 14.52 5.98 10.74
CA ARG A 145 15.59 4.99 10.48
C ARG A 145 15.14 3.93 9.48
N TRP A 146 13.90 3.44 9.64
CA TRP A 146 13.30 2.53 8.69
C TRP A 146 13.30 3.11 7.28
N LEU A 147 12.82 4.35 7.09
CA LEU A 147 12.77 5.01 5.79
C LEU A 147 14.16 5.17 5.15
N LYS A 148 15.18 5.53 5.94
CA LYS A 148 16.56 5.65 5.42
C LYS A 148 17.12 4.33 4.93
N TRP A 149 16.81 3.24 5.62
CA TRP A 149 17.25 1.91 5.24
C TRP A 149 16.40 1.35 4.10
N PHE A 150 15.10 1.31 4.28
CA PHE A 150 14.15 0.74 3.34
C PHE A 150 14.07 1.54 2.03
N GLY A 151 14.23 2.86 2.07
CA GLY A 151 14.15 3.71 0.88
C GLY A 151 15.14 3.31 -0.23
N LYS A 152 16.34 2.87 0.13
CA LYS A 152 17.30 2.33 -0.84
C LYS A 152 16.81 1.01 -1.45
N LEU A 153 16.32 0.11 -0.61
CA LEU A 153 15.76 -1.17 -1.05
C LEU A 153 14.50 -0.96 -1.88
N PHE A 154 13.65 -0.01 -1.46
CA PHE A 154 12.45 0.38 -2.21
C PHE A 154 12.79 0.79 -3.65
N LEU A 155 13.79 1.64 -3.85
CA LEU A 155 14.20 2.08 -5.19
C LEU A 155 14.68 0.91 -6.06
N ILE A 156 15.44 -0.03 -5.48
CA ILE A 156 15.90 -1.23 -6.20
C ILE A 156 14.71 -2.11 -6.59
N LEU A 157 13.82 -2.39 -5.63
CA LEU A 157 12.65 -3.23 -5.87
C LEU A 157 11.65 -2.56 -6.83
N PHE A 158 11.48 -1.24 -6.71
CA PHE A 158 10.62 -0.48 -7.61
C PHE A 158 11.16 -0.49 -9.05
N ALA A 159 12.48 -0.32 -9.23
CA ALA A 159 13.10 -0.47 -10.54
C ALA A 159 12.92 -1.90 -11.11
N ALA A 160 13.06 -2.93 -10.27
CA ALA A 160 12.78 -4.30 -10.67
C ALA A 160 11.31 -4.49 -11.08
N GLN A 161 10.36 -3.92 -10.35
CA GLN A 161 8.94 -3.95 -10.71
C GLN A 161 8.68 -3.25 -12.05
N MET A 162 9.32 -2.11 -12.32
CA MET A 162 9.23 -1.44 -13.62
C MET A 162 9.70 -2.35 -14.76
N VAL A 163 10.83 -3.03 -14.59
CA VAL A 163 11.33 -4.00 -15.58
C VAL A 163 10.36 -5.16 -15.76
N LEU A 164 9.81 -5.71 -14.69
CA LEU A 164 8.85 -6.82 -14.76
C LEU A 164 7.54 -6.41 -15.44
N VAL A 165 7.04 -5.21 -15.18
CA VAL A 165 5.86 -4.66 -15.86
C VAL A 165 6.14 -4.48 -17.34
N GLU A 166 7.32 -3.99 -17.73
CA GLU A 166 7.69 -3.87 -19.13
C GLU A 166 7.74 -5.23 -19.83
N ILE A 167 8.35 -6.23 -19.21
CA ILE A 167 8.36 -7.60 -19.71
C ILE A 167 6.93 -8.12 -19.89
N ALA A 168 6.05 -7.88 -18.91
CA ALA A 168 4.66 -8.31 -18.97
C ALA A 168 3.90 -7.64 -20.14
N VAL A 169 4.14 -6.35 -20.40
CA VAL A 169 3.58 -5.65 -21.57
C VAL A 169 4.09 -6.26 -22.88
N LEU A 170 5.40 -6.51 -23.00
CA LEU A 170 6.01 -7.05 -24.21
C LEU A 170 5.63 -8.49 -24.50
N THR A 171 5.38 -9.30 -23.46
CA THR A 171 4.97 -10.71 -23.60
C THR A 171 3.48 -10.88 -23.82
N GLY A 172 2.69 -9.81 -23.68
CA GLY A 172 1.23 -9.87 -23.81
C GLY A 172 0.56 -10.60 -22.65
N PHE A 173 1.18 -10.55 -21.47
CA PHE A 173 0.70 -11.19 -20.22
C PHE A 173 -0.72 -10.79 -19.87
#